data_61f1b576816364cb95b18263e807fb94
#
_entry.id   61f1b576816364cb95b18263e807fb94
#
_cell.length_a   1.000
_cell.length_b   1.000
_cell.length_c   1.000
_cell.angle_alpha   90.00
_cell.angle_beta   90.00
_cell.angle_gamma   90.00
#
_symmetry.space_group_name_H-M   'P 1'
#
loop_
_entity.id
_entity.type
_entity.pdbx_description
1 polymer ?
#
loop_
_entity_poly.entity_id
_entity_poly.type
_entity_poly.pdbx_seq_one_letter_code
_entity_poly.pdbx_strand_id
1 'polypeptide(L)'
;MYDACALAVKFALYKAKLPKIVIKSDDEGKIEIDFCDPPKYVSLNAQDMPYAVSVFKIGHNFIVDPDLKEESVSKVHLTFGFDINGNIRYVSKNGYGSLDPDTLYSIIDVNFPNFTFLLNFFEFLK
;
A
#
# COMPACT_ATOMS: atom_id res chain seq x y z
N MET A 1 -2.54 -6.48 10.48
CA MET A 1 -3.20 -5.14 10.58
C MET A 1 -2.71 -4.17 9.51
N TYR A 2 -1.40 -4.01 9.23
CA TYR A 2 -0.87 -3.08 8.20
C TYR A 2 -1.42 -3.33 6.79
N ASP A 3 -1.51 -4.59 6.37
CA ASP A 3 -1.96 -4.99 5.04
C ASP A 3 -3.41 -4.58 4.78
N ALA A 4 -4.29 -4.83 5.76
CA ALA A 4 -5.69 -4.41 5.69
C ALA A 4 -5.83 -2.88 5.66
N CYS A 5 -5.04 -2.15 6.46
CA CYS A 5 -5.03 -0.69 6.44
C CYS A 5 -4.54 -0.14 5.09
N ALA A 6 -3.48 -0.70 4.53
CA ALA A 6 -2.96 -0.29 3.22
C ALA A 6 -3.99 -0.50 2.11
N LEU A 7 -4.67 -1.65 2.12
CA LEU A 7 -5.75 -1.96 1.18
C LEU A 7 -6.93 -0.99 1.34
N ALA A 8 -7.35 -0.71 2.58
CA ALA A 8 -8.43 0.24 2.87
C ALA A 8 -8.11 1.66 2.40
N VAL A 9 -6.87 2.14 2.65
CA VAL A 9 -6.41 3.46 2.18
C VAL A 9 -6.40 3.52 0.65
N LYS A 10 -5.84 2.50 -0.01
CA LYS A 10 -5.84 2.42 -1.48
C LYS A 10 -7.25 2.47 -2.06
N PHE A 11 -8.17 1.71 -1.48
CA PHE A 11 -9.57 1.69 -1.91
C PHE A 11 -10.27 3.03 -1.66
N ALA A 12 -10.06 3.66 -0.51
CA ALA A 12 -10.60 4.97 -0.19
C ALA A 12 -10.13 6.03 -1.19
N LEU A 13 -8.83 6.06 -1.51
CA LEU A 13 -8.27 6.99 -2.50
C LEU A 13 -8.76 6.70 -3.93
N TYR A 14 -8.94 5.44 -4.29
CA TYR A 14 -9.51 5.06 -5.57
C TYR A 14 -10.96 5.57 -5.74
N LYS A 15 -11.75 5.56 -4.67
CA LYS A 15 -13.14 6.07 -4.66
C LYS A 15 -13.24 7.58 -4.41
N ALA A 16 -12.17 8.23 -3.97
CA ALA A 16 -12.16 9.66 -3.67
C ALA A 16 -12.37 10.49 -4.94
N LYS A 17 -13.22 11.49 -4.82
CA LYS A 17 -13.50 12.48 -5.86
C LYS A 17 -13.12 13.85 -5.35
N LEU A 18 -12.17 14.50 -6.01
CA LEU A 18 -11.73 15.85 -5.69
C LEU A 18 -12.47 16.87 -6.56
N PRO A 19 -12.97 17.97 -5.99
CA PRO A 19 -13.54 19.04 -6.80
C PRO A 19 -12.45 19.66 -7.67
N LYS A 20 -12.78 19.91 -8.94
CA LYS A 20 -11.87 20.60 -9.84
C LYS A 20 -11.84 22.08 -9.48
N ILE A 21 -10.63 22.60 -9.29
CA ILE A 21 -10.39 24.02 -9.06
C ILE A 21 -10.07 24.74 -10.37
N VAL A 22 -10.41 26.02 -10.42
CA VAL A 22 -10.03 26.96 -11.47
C VAL A 22 -9.12 28.01 -10.86
N ILE A 23 -7.99 28.22 -11.47
CA ILE A 23 -7.05 29.27 -11.08
C ILE A 23 -7.31 30.44 -12.01
N LYS A 24 -7.74 31.57 -11.43
CA LYS A 24 -7.89 32.85 -12.11
C LYS A 24 -6.72 33.75 -11.73
N SER A 25 -6.14 34.42 -12.70
CA SER A 25 -5.17 35.47 -12.47
C SER A 25 -5.79 36.78 -12.96
N ASP A 26 -5.75 37.79 -12.13
CA ASP A 26 -6.13 39.13 -12.55
C ASP A 26 -4.95 39.86 -13.22
N ASP A 27 -5.21 41.04 -13.81
CA ASP A 27 -4.20 41.84 -14.52
C ASP A 27 -3.12 42.40 -13.58
N GLU A 28 -3.35 42.33 -12.26
CA GLU A 28 -2.40 42.74 -11.22
C GLU A 28 -1.51 41.56 -10.72
N GLY A 29 -1.68 40.36 -11.30
CA GLY A 29 -0.93 39.15 -10.93
C GLY A 29 -1.40 38.45 -9.65
N LYS A 30 -2.54 38.84 -9.12
CA LYS A 30 -3.16 38.17 -7.98
C LYS A 30 -3.79 36.84 -8.43
N ILE A 31 -3.45 35.77 -7.73
CA ILE A 31 -4.00 34.44 -8.00
C ILE A 31 -5.22 34.21 -7.12
N GLU A 32 -6.34 33.92 -7.74
CA GLU A 32 -7.57 33.56 -7.07
C GLU A 32 -7.94 32.11 -7.42
N ILE A 33 -8.21 31.31 -6.38
CA ILE A 33 -8.56 29.91 -6.53
C ILE A 33 -10.05 29.76 -6.27
N ASP A 34 -10.76 29.23 -7.26
CA ASP A 34 -12.20 29.06 -7.23
C ASP A 34 -12.60 27.63 -7.61
N PHE A 35 -13.81 27.23 -7.30
CA PHE A 35 -14.35 25.95 -7.74
C PHE A 35 -15.05 26.11 -9.10
N CYS A 36 -15.04 25.03 -9.90
CA CYS A 36 -15.83 25.02 -11.12
C CYS A 36 -17.32 25.15 -10.81
N ASP A 37 -18.01 25.99 -11.53
CA ASP A 37 -19.47 26.09 -11.55
C ASP A 37 -20.00 25.75 -12.96
N PRO A 38 -20.81 24.68 -13.13
CA PRO A 38 -21.23 23.68 -12.14
C PRO A 38 -20.06 22.82 -11.64
N PRO A 39 -20.14 22.26 -10.42
CA PRO A 39 -19.02 21.53 -9.81
C PRO A 39 -18.64 20.28 -10.64
N LYS A 40 -17.35 20.20 -10.99
CA LYS A 40 -16.75 19.05 -11.68
C LYS A 40 -15.82 18.34 -10.71
N TYR A 41 -15.78 17.01 -10.81
CA TYR A 41 -14.95 16.18 -9.94
C TYR A 41 -13.91 15.42 -10.76
N VAL A 42 -12.74 15.23 -10.17
CA VAL A 42 -11.63 14.44 -10.72
C VAL A 42 -11.34 13.29 -9.77
N SER A 43 -11.23 12.09 -10.30
CA SER A 43 -10.82 10.92 -9.53
C SER A 43 -9.30 10.91 -9.37
N LEU A 44 -8.81 10.47 -8.19
CA LEU A 44 -7.39 10.26 -7.97
C LEU A 44 -6.91 9.01 -8.72
N ASN A 45 -5.71 9.09 -9.29
CA ASN A 45 -5.04 7.92 -9.82
C ASN A 45 -4.38 7.15 -8.67
N ALA A 46 -5.08 6.16 -8.12
CA ALA A 46 -4.57 5.30 -7.06
C ALA A 46 -3.96 3.99 -7.60
N GLN A 47 -3.78 3.85 -8.93
CA GLN A 47 -3.23 2.62 -9.53
C GLN A 47 -1.78 2.40 -9.12
N ASP A 48 -0.99 3.47 -9.04
CA ASP A 48 0.43 3.42 -8.71
C ASP A 48 0.71 3.23 -7.21
N MET A 49 -0.32 3.27 -6.35
CA MET A 49 -0.15 2.97 -4.93
C MET A 49 0.21 1.50 -4.73
N PRO A 50 1.25 1.22 -3.93
CA PRO A 50 1.64 -0.15 -3.66
C PRO A 50 0.61 -0.89 -2.80
N TYR A 51 0.59 -2.20 -2.93
CA TYR A 51 -0.05 -3.14 -2.02
C TYR A 51 0.93 -3.54 -0.94
N ALA A 52 0.50 -3.62 0.31
CA ALA A 52 1.34 -4.09 1.39
C ALA A 52 1.09 -5.57 1.69
N VAL A 53 2.16 -6.31 1.93
CA VAL A 53 2.14 -7.69 2.42
C VAL A 53 3.11 -7.80 3.58
N SER A 54 2.63 -8.24 4.72
CA SER A 54 3.44 -8.42 5.93
C SER A 54 3.74 -9.90 6.18
N VAL A 55 4.99 -10.18 6.52
CA VAL A 55 5.53 -11.51 6.80
C VAL A 55 6.17 -11.51 8.16
N PHE A 56 5.86 -12.52 8.95
CA PHE A 56 6.32 -12.68 10.32
C PHE A 56 7.25 -13.89 10.43
N LYS A 57 8.38 -13.71 11.11
CA LYS A 57 9.35 -14.79 11.35
C LYS A 57 9.12 -15.38 12.73
N ILE A 58 8.83 -16.69 12.78
CA ILE A 58 8.69 -17.48 14.01
C ILE A 58 9.67 -18.64 13.94
N GLY A 59 10.73 -18.58 14.75
CA GLY A 59 11.83 -19.54 14.65
C GLY A 59 12.53 -19.47 13.29
N HIS A 60 12.47 -20.56 12.54
CA HIS A 60 13.00 -20.66 11.16
C HIS A 60 11.92 -20.52 10.07
N ASN A 61 10.66 -20.43 10.46
CA ASN A 61 9.53 -20.37 9.53
C ASN A 61 9.05 -18.94 9.32
N PHE A 62 8.39 -18.73 8.18
CA PHE A 62 7.74 -17.49 7.81
C PHE A 62 6.25 -17.71 7.67
N ILE A 63 5.46 -16.79 8.21
CA ILE A 63 4.00 -16.85 8.22
C ILE A 63 3.48 -15.54 7.64
N VAL A 64 2.53 -15.65 6.73
CA VAL A 64 1.73 -14.54 6.20
C VAL A 64 0.39 -14.59 6.91
N ASP A 65 -0.14 -13.44 7.31
CA ASP A 65 -1.42 -13.30 8.01
C ASP A 65 -1.48 -14.10 9.34
N PRO A 66 -0.57 -13.82 10.31
CA PRO A 66 -0.56 -14.50 11.59
C PRO A 66 -1.76 -14.14 12.45
N ASP A 67 -2.15 -15.04 13.33
CA ASP A 67 -3.07 -14.73 14.41
C ASP A 67 -2.38 -13.89 15.50
N LEU A 68 -3.15 -13.38 16.48
CA LEU A 68 -2.61 -12.56 17.58
C LEU A 68 -1.57 -13.28 18.43
N LYS A 69 -1.66 -14.61 18.56
CA LYS A 69 -0.70 -15.39 19.34
C LYS A 69 0.60 -15.57 18.56
N GLU A 70 0.50 -15.85 17.28
CA GLU A 70 1.64 -15.98 16.37
C GLU A 70 2.36 -14.63 16.22
N GLU A 71 1.63 -13.53 16.07
CA GLU A 71 2.19 -12.18 16.04
C GLU A 71 2.96 -11.86 17.33
N SER A 72 2.43 -12.25 18.51
CA SER A 72 3.05 -11.96 19.81
C SER A 72 4.39 -12.67 20.04
N VAL A 73 4.63 -13.82 19.42
CA VAL A 73 5.88 -14.58 19.54
C VAL A 73 6.87 -14.26 18.43
N SER A 74 6.46 -13.55 17.41
CA SER A 74 7.33 -13.12 16.32
C SER A 74 8.29 -12.02 16.76
N LYS A 75 9.59 -12.24 16.54
CA LYS A 75 10.65 -11.27 16.85
C LYS A 75 11.00 -10.35 15.70
N VAL A 76 10.60 -10.72 14.49
CA VAL A 76 10.85 -9.97 13.25
C VAL A 76 9.63 -10.05 12.38
N HIS A 77 9.17 -8.91 11.89
CA HIS A 77 8.24 -8.87 10.78
C HIS A 77 8.72 -7.89 9.70
N LEU A 78 8.47 -8.27 8.48
CA LEU A 78 8.77 -7.50 7.29
C LEU A 78 7.48 -7.11 6.61
N THR A 79 7.39 -5.87 6.17
CA THR A 79 6.30 -5.40 5.32
C THR A 79 6.88 -4.99 3.97
N PHE A 80 6.40 -5.62 2.92
CA PHE A 80 6.76 -5.31 1.55
C PHE A 80 5.64 -4.53 0.88
N GLY A 81 5.99 -3.52 0.11
CA GLY A 81 5.06 -2.86 -0.78
C GLY A 81 5.36 -3.19 -2.23
N PHE A 82 4.38 -3.73 -2.94
CA PHE A 82 4.47 -4.12 -4.35
C PHE A 82 3.61 -3.21 -5.21
N ASP A 83 4.12 -2.81 -6.36
CA ASP A 83 3.28 -2.18 -7.39
C ASP A 83 2.46 -3.21 -8.17
N ILE A 84 1.63 -2.74 -9.10
CA ILE A 84 0.79 -3.60 -9.95
C ILE A 84 1.60 -4.54 -10.84
N ASN A 85 2.86 -4.21 -11.11
CA ASN A 85 3.76 -5.03 -11.94
C ASN A 85 4.56 -6.04 -11.11
N GLY A 86 4.37 -6.08 -9.79
CA GLY A 86 5.11 -6.95 -8.88
C GLY A 86 6.47 -6.40 -8.43
N ASN A 87 6.82 -5.16 -8.78
CA ASN A 87 8.07 -4.58 -8.33
C ASN A 87 7.95 -4.15 -6.86
N ILE A 88 8.99 -4.40 -6.09
CA ILE A 88 9.07 -3.96 -4.69
C ILE A 88 9.31 -2.45 -4.67
N ARG A 89 8.40 -1.71 -4.04
CA ARG A 89 8.47 -0.26 -3.88
C ARG A 89 9.02 0.17 -2.54
N TYR A 90 8.78 -0.63 -1.52
CA TYR A 90 9.38 -0.43 -0.20
C TYR A 90 9.50 -1.75 0.56
N VAL A 91 10.43 -1.77 1.51
CA VAL A 91 10.59 -2.84 2.50
C VAL A 91 10.76 -2.17 3.86
N SER A 92 9.98 -2.60 4.81
CA SER A 92 10.10 -2.16 6.20
C SER A 92 10.33 -3.35 7.11
N LYS A 93 11.39 -3.30 7.93
CA LYS A 93 11.67 -4.30 8.96
C LYS A 93 11.33 -3.74 10.32
N ASN A 94 10.53 -4.47 11.08
CA ASN A 94 10.17 -4.14 12.46
C ASN A 94 10.53 -5.31 13.38
N GLY A 95 10.59 -5.02 14.68
CA GLY A 95 11.02 -5.98 15.70
C GLY A 95 12.54 -5.95 15.92
N TYR A 96 12.96 -6.62 16.98
CA TYR A 96 14.33 -6.58 17.51
C TYR A 96 15.22 -7.75 17.06
N GLY A 97 14.67 -8.73 16.34
CA GLY A 97 15.43 -9.85 15.81
C GLY A 97 16.29 -9.46 14.62
N SER A 98 17.38 -10.20 14.40
CA SER A 98 18.20 -10.10 13.20
C SER A 98 17.63 -10.92 12.05
N LEU A 99 17.97 -10.50 10.84
CA LEU A 99 17.63 -11.18 9.62
C LEU A 99 18.88 -11.22 8.74
N ASP A 100 19.25 -12.40 8.26
CA ASP A 100 20.33 -12.55 7.30
C ASP A 100 19.84 -12.31 5.86
N PRO A 101 20.74 -11.92 4.92
CA PRO A 101 20.36 -11.62 3.55
C PRO A 101 19.71 -12.79 2.80
N ASP A 102 20.19 -14.01 2.98
CA ASP A 102 19.65 -15.19 2.29
C ASP A 102 18.21 -15.47 2.73
N THR A 103 17.95 -15.27 4.01
CA THR A 103 16.60 -15.33 4.57
C THR A 103 15.69 -14.26 3.95
N LEU A 104 16.20 -13.04 3.74
CA LEU A 104 15.43 -11.97 3.10
C LEU A 104 15.01 -12.33 1.67
N TYR A 105 15.92 -12.88 0.87
CA TYR A 105 15.61 -13.33 -0.49
C TYR A 105 14.57 -14.45 -0.49
N SER A 106 14.70 -15.42 0.40
CA SER A 106 13.72 -16.51 0.54
C SER A 106 12.32 -15.99 0.87
N ILE A 107 12.21 -14.94 1.69
CA ILE A 107 10.93 -14.31 2.03
C ILE A 107 10.31 -13.62 0.81
N ILE A 108 11.11 -12.96 0.00
CA ILE A 108 10.64 -12.29 -1.21
C ILE A 108 10.02 -13.32 -2.17
N ASP A 109 10.69 -14.44 -2.38
CA ASP A 109 10.20 -15.50 -3.28
C ASP A 109 8.87 -16.12 -2.80
N VAL A 110 8.70 -16.30 -1.48
CA VAL A 110 7.45 -16.83 -0.89
C VAL A 110 6.29 -15.85 -0.99
N ASN A 111 6.56 -14.54 -1.00
CA ASN A 111 5.50 -13.52 -1.01
C ASN A 111 4.90 -13.26 -2.38
N PHE A 112 5.57 -13.61 -3.45
CA PHE A 112 5.10 -13.37 -4.81
C PHE A 112 3.71 -14.01 -5.09
N PRO A 113 3.42 -15.27 -4.68
CA PRO A 113 2.10 -15.86 -4.85
C PRO A 113 0.99 -15.13 -4.07
N ASN A 114 1.29 -14.68 -2.85
CA ASN A 114 0.33 -13.95 -2.01
C ASN A 114 -0.01 -12.57 -2.57
N PHE A 115 0.97 -11.92 -3.19
CA PHE A 115 0.76 -10.67 -3.92
C PHE A 115 -0.22 -10.82 -5.09
N THR A 116 -0.10 -11.89 -5.88
CA THR A 116 -1.03 -12.18 -6.99
C THR A 116 -2.46 -12.35 -6.50
N PHE A 117 -2.66 -12.98 -5.34
CA PHE A 117 -3.98 -13.10 -4.73
C PHE A 117 -4.58 -11.73 -4.36
N LEU A 118 -3.79 -10.83 -3.76
CA LEU A 118 -4.23 -9.47 -3.42
C LEU A 118 -4.58 -8.64 -4.65
N LEU A 119 -3.81 -8.78 -5.74
CA LEU A 119 -4.13 -8.13 -7.02
C LEU A 119 -5.49 -8.57 -7.55
N ASN A 120 -5.72 -9.88 -7.62
CA ASN A 120 -6.98 -10.44 -8.11
C ASN A 120 -8.18 -10.00 -7.25
N PHE A 121 -7.99 -9.95 -5.93
CA PHE A 121 -9.02 -9.47 -5.00
C PHE A 121 -9.34 -7.98 -5.23
N PHE A 122 -8.33 -7.14 -5.45
CA PHE A 122 -8.56 -5.73 -5.74
C PHE A 122 -9.26 -5.51 -7.09
N GLU A 123 -8.90 -6.25 -8.12
CA GLU A 123 -9.57 -6.19 -9.43
C GLU A 123 -11.06 -6.61 -9.32
N PHE A 124 -11.36 -7.56 -8.45
CA PHE A 124 -12.75 -7.98 -8.17
C PHE A 124 -13.57 -6.88 -7.48
N LEU A 125 -12.93 -6.00 -6.68
CA LEU A 125 -13.60 -4.92 -5.94
C LEU A 125 -13.78 -3.61 -6.74
N LYS A 126 -13.21 -3.49 -7.94
CA LYS A 126 -13.37 -2.33 -8.83
C LYS A 126 -14.76 -2.29 -9.43
#